data_ccd03a67a10107f84e2e5b20ef480bdf
#
_entry.id   ccd03a67a10107f84e2e5b20ef480bdf
#
_cell.length_a   1.000
_cell.length_b   1.000
_cell.length_c   1.000
_cell.angle_alpha   90.00
_cell.angle_beta   90.00
_cell.angle_gamma   90.00
#
_symmetry.space_group_name_H-M   'P 1'
#
loop_
_entity.id
_entity.type
_entity.pdbx_description
1 polymer ?
#
loop_
_entity_poly.entity_id
_entity_poly.type
_entity_poly.pdbx_seq_one_letter_code
_entity_poly.pdbx_strand_id
1 'polypeptide(L)'
;MDTGCYAIHVARTITGEEPQVVSARAKLASEGVDRAMQADVRFPSGAEGRINCSLWSGKLFKIAAVVKLDDGEIHAFNPVLPQFFHGLKWRRTGGPWTREKFPKKPTYAYQLEAFRDAVVDGKPFITTTAEAVKNMQVVDAVYRAAGMSPRG
;
A
#
# COMPACT_ATOMS: atom_id res chain seq x y z
N MET A 1 -9.11 9.87 0.22
CA MET A 1 -8.29 8.61 0.31
C MET A 1 -7.12 8.74 1.29
N ASP A 2 -7.33 9.20 2.49
CA ASP A 2 -6.25 9.41 3.47
C ASP A 2 -5.43 8.12 3.74
N THR A 3 -6.09 7.01 4.03
CA THR A 3 -5.42 5.71 4.22
C THR A 3 -5.08 4.99 2.90
N GLY A 4 -5.61 5.45 1.78
CA GLY A 4 -5.40 4.81 0.46
C GLY A 4 -4.01 5.02 -0.09
N CYS A 5 -3.35 6.12 0.23
CA CYS A 5 -1.99 6.39 -0.20
C CYS A 5 -1.00 5.31 0.29
N TYR A 6 -1.19 4.80 1.50
CA TYR A 6 -0.37 3.70 2.03
C TYR A 6 -0.62 2.38 1.29
N ALA A 7 -1.87 2.07 0.97
CA ALA A 7 -2.21 0.84 0.24
C ALA A 7 -1.65 0.86 -1.18
N ILE A 8 -1.69 2.02 -1.85
CA ILE A 8 -1.07 2.23 -3.18
C ILE A 8 0.45 2.08 -3.07
N HIS A 9 1.08 2.74 -2.10
CA HIS A 9 2.52 2.65 -1.89
C HIS A 9 2.97 1.21 -1.64
N VAL A 10 2.26 0.46 -0.81
CA VAL A 10 2.54 -0.97 -0.55
C VAL A 10 2.44 -1.78 -1.84
N ALA A 11 1.40 -1.57 -2.66
CA ALA A 11 1.24 -2.29 -3.93
C ALA A 11 2.40 -1.98 -4.90
N ARG A 12 2.76 -0.71 -5.07
CA ARG A 12 3.89 -0.27 -5.88
C ARG A 12 5.22 -0.84 -5.40
N THR A 13 5.43 -0.87 -4.07
CA THR A 13 6.65 -1.43 -3.47
C THR A 13 6.76 -2.94 -3.69
N ILE A 14 5.65 -3.67 -3.59
CA ILE A 14 5.64 -5.13 -3.78
C ILE A 14 5.96 -5.51 -5.22
N THR A 15 5.39 -4.79 -6.19
CA THR A 15 5.56 -5.10 -7.61
C THR A 15 6.82 -4.45 -8.21
N GLY A 16 7.31 -3.36 -7.63
CA GLY A 16 8.35 -2.52 -8.22
C GLY A 16 7.88 -1.77 -9.48
N GLU A 17 6.57 -1.71 -9.72
CA GLU A 17 5.97 -1.18 -10.93
C GLU A 17 4.91 -0.11 -10.64
N GLU A 18 4.63 0.73 -11.64
CA GLU A 18 3.56 1.73 -11.55
C GLU A 18 2.23 1.14 -12.06
N PRO A 19 1.19 1.09 -11.21
CA PRO A 19 -0.09 0.52 -11.60
C PRO A 19 -0.89 1.45 -12.51
N GLN A 20 -1.60 0.87 -13.48
CA GLN A 20 -2.68 1.52 -14.19
C GLN A 20 -4.00 1.24 -13.46
N VAL A 21 -4.80 2.27 -13.22
CA VAL A 21 -6.13 2.13 -12.61
C VAL A 21 -7.12 1.68 -13.68
N VAL A 22 -7.69 0.49 -13.49
CA VAL A 22 -8.69 -0.10 -14.39
C VAL A 22 -10.08 0.40 -14.07
N SER A 23 -10.43 0.42 -12.78
CA SER A 23 -11.72 0.91 -12.28
C SER A 23 -11.59 1.38 -10.85
N ALA A 24 -12.49 2.27 -10.42
CA ALA A 24 -12.61 2.63 -9.02
C ALA A 24 -14.05 2.93 -8.62
N ARG A 25 -14.35 2.74 -7.33
CA ARG A 25 -15.66 3.04 -6.73
C ARG A 25 -15.47 3.69 -5.37
N ALA A 26 -16.12 4.82 -5.17
CA ALA A 26 -16.14 5.53 -3.89
C ALA A 26 -17.46 5.29 -3.14
N LYS A 27 -17.39 5.19 -1.81
CA LYS A 27 -18.52 5.46 -0.93
C LYS A 27 -18.31 6.83 -0.32
N LEU A 28 -19.26 7.74 -0.51
CA LEU A 28 -19.16 9.10 -0.02
C LEU A 28 -19.62 9.21 1.43
N ALA A 29 -19.00 10.07 2.19
CA ALA A 29 -19.46 10.57 3.49
C ALA A 29 -20.35 11.81 3.32
N SER A 30 -20.00 12.68 2.37
CA SER A 30 -20.74 13.85 1.91
C SER A 30 -20.35 14.12 0.46
N GLU A 31 -20.94 15.14 -0.15
CA GLU A 31 -20.59 15.54 -1.51
C GLU A 31 -19.08 15.75 -1.66
N GLY A 32 -18.49 15.09 -2.65
CA GLY A 32 -17.05 15.14 -2.93
C GLY A 32 -16.13 14.52 -1.85
N VAL A 33 -16.64 13.95 -0.75
CA VAL A 33 -15.81 13.39 0.33
C VAL A 33 -15.98 11.88 0.39
N ASP A 34 -14.92 11.15 0.04
CA ASP A 34 -14.90 9.69 0.15
C ASP A 34 -14.67 9.23 1.60
N ARG A 35 -15.47 8.27 2.06
CA ARG A 35 -15.25 7.52 3.31
C ARG A 35 -14.66 6.14 3.08
N ALA A 36 -14.80 5.61 1.87
CA ALA A 36 -14.19 4.36 1.44
C ALA A 36 -13.96 4.40 -0.07
N MET A 37 -12.87 3.77 -0.51
CA MET A 37 -12.50 3.64 -1.91
C MET A 37 -12.08 2.20 -2.20
N GLN A 38 -12.52 1.69 -3.34
CA GLN A 38 -12.01 0.46 -3.92
C GLN A 38 -11.49 0.78 -5.31
N ALA A 39 -10.31 0.28 -5.66
CA ALA A 39 -9.75 0.39 -7.00
C ALA A 39 -9.21 -0.96 -7.45
N ASP A 40 -9.45 -1.30 -8.71
CA ASP A 40 -8.82 -2.39 -9.42
C ASP A 40 -7.70 -1.80 -10.28
N VAL A 41 -6.53 -2.41 -10.21
CA VAL A 41 -5.30 -1.94 -10.87
C VAL A 41 -4.66 -3.08 -11.65
N ARG A 42 -3.91 -2.71 -12.68
CA ARG A 42 -3.09 -3.63 -13.48
C ARG A 42 -1.68 -3.09 -13.59
N PHE A 43 -0.70 -3.96 -13.47
CA PHE A 43 0.71 -3.63 -13.58
C PHE A 43 1.27 -4.01 -14.96
N PRO A 44 2.37 -3.38 -15.42
CA PRO A 44 3.01 -3.70 -16.70
C PRO A 44 3.37 -5.16 -16.89
N SER A 45 3.76 -5.85 -15.81
CA SER A 45 4.00 -7.31 -15.79
C SER A 45 2.77 -8.17 -16.09
N GLY A 46 1.57 -7.56 -16.14
CA GLY A 46 0.29 -8.27 -16.25
C GLY A 46 -0.32 -8.65 -14.91
N ALA A 47 0.36 -8.41 -13.80
CA ALA A 47 -0.20 -8.64 -12.48
C ALA A 47 -1.42 -7.73 -12.24
N GLU A 48 -2.42 -8.26 -11.55
CA GLU A 48 -3.64 -7.53 -11.20
C GLU A 48 -3.72 -7.35 -9.68
N GLY A 49 -4.25 -6.21 -9.26
CA GLY A 49 -4.39 -5.88 -7.86
C GLY A 49 -5.73 -5.23 -7.53
N ARG A 50 -6.15 -5.38 -6.28
CA ARG A 50 -7.30 -4.67 -5.73
C ARG A 50 -6.90 -3.93 -4.47
N ILE A 51 -7.12 -2.62 -4.47
CA ILE A 51 -6.85 -1.72 -3.37
C ILE A 51 -8.19 -1.37 -2.71
N ASN A 52 -8.26 -1.57 -1.39
CA ASN A 52 -9.42 -1.19 -0.60
C ASN A 52 -8.96 -0.32 0.56
N CYS A 53 -9.57 0.83 0.74
CA CYS A 53 -9.34 1.68 1.90
C CYS A 53 -10.66 2.22 2.45
N SER A 54 -10.74 2.37 3.77
CA SER A 54 -11.91 2.92 4.44
C SER A 54 -11.52 3.51 5.77
N LEU A 55 -12.01 4.72 6.06
CA LEU A 55 -11.88 5.36 7.37
C LEU A 55 -12.94 4.86 8.36
N TRP A 56 -14.08 4.40 7.85
CA TRP A 56 -15.22 3.90 8.63
C TRP A 56 -15.62 2.52 8.14
N SER A 57 -14.99 1.51 8.68
CA SER A 57 -15.40 0.13 8.45
C SER A 57 -15.75 -0.51 9.80
N GLY A 58 -16.76 -1.39 9.80
CA GLY A 58 -17.06 -2.23 10.98
C GLY A 58 -15.94 -3.23 11.33
N LYS A 59 -14.84 -3.20 10.58
CA LYS A 59 -13.61 -3.97 10.84
C LYS A 59 -12.55 -3.04 11.41
N LEU A 60 -12.40 -3.06 12.71
CA LEU A 60 -11.42 -2.25 13.42
C LEU A 60 -9.99 -2.64 12.97
N PHE A 61 -9.22 -1.68 12.45
CA PHE A 61 -7.78 -1.81 12.13
C PHE A 61 -7.37 -3.02 11.27
N LYS A 62 -8.07 -3.29 10.17
CA LYS A 62 -7.59 -4.28 9.20
C LYS A 62 -6.66 -3.63 8.16
N ILE A 63 -5.35 -3.62 8.45
CA ILE A 63 -4.30 -3.26 7.49
C ILE A 63 -3.65 -4.58 7.05
N ALA A 64 -3.83 -4.97 5.79
CA ALA A 64 -3.28 -6.23 5.31
C ALA A 64 -3.01 -6.17 3.80
N ALA A 65 -1.99 -6.89 3.37
CA ALA A 65 -1.71 -7.18 1.98
C ALA A 65 -1.64 -8.69 1.77
N VAL A 66 -2.18 -9.14 0.66
CA VAL A 66 -2.09 -10.54 0.21
C VAL A 66 -1.55 -10.53 -1.20
N VAL A 67 -0.46 -11.25 -1.41
CA VAL A 67 0.14 -11.45 -2.72
C VAL A 67 -0.06 -12.91 -3.10
N LYS A 68 -0.63 -13.14 -4.28
CA LYS A 68 -0.75 -14.46 -4.88
C LYS A 68 0.28 -14.57 -5.99
N LEU A 69 1.04 -15.64 -5.97
CA LEU A 69 2.06 -16.01 -6.94
C LEU A 69 1.62 -17.30 -7.64
N ASP A 70 2.26 -17.63 -8.74
CA ASP A 70 1.96 -18.87 -9.48
C ASP A 70 2.17 -20.12 -8.61
N ASP A 71 3.17 -20.08 -7.73
CA ASP A 71 3.58 -21.21 -6.89
C ASP A 71 3.35 -20.99 -5.39
N GLY A 72 2.60 -19.95 -4.98
CA GLY A 72 2.38 -19.69 -3.56
C GLY A 72 1.64 -18.40 -3.22
N GLU A 73 1.66 -18.04 -1.96
CA GLU A 73 1.04 -16.81 -1.47
C GLU A 73 1.76 -16.23 -0.25
N ILE A 74 1.71 -14.92 -0.12
CA ILE A 74 2.30 -14.14 0.98
C ILE A 74 1.18 -13.32 1.62
N HIS A 75 1.08 -13.37 2.94
CA HIS A 75 0.15 -12.58 3.72
C HIS A 75 0.92 -11.68 4.68
N ALA A 76 0.79 -10.39 4.50
CA ALA A 76 1.32 -9.38 5.42
C ALA A 76 0.16 -8.74 6.20
N PHE A 77 0.24 -8.81 7.52
CA PHE A 77 -0.69 -8.15 8.42
C PHE A 77 0.00 -6.95 9.07
N ASN A 78 -0.64 -5.80 9.02
CA ASN A 78 -0.17 -4.52 9.52
C ASN A 78 1.26 -4.14 9.06
N PRO A 79 1.51 -4.06 7.73
CA PRO A 79 2.81 -3.68 7.21
C PRO A 79 3.14 -2.18 7.42
N VAL A 80 2.13 -1.35 7.76
CA VAL A 80 2.28 0.11 7.89
C VAL A 80 2.73 0.52 9.29
N LEU A 81 2.18 -0.12 10.34
CA LEU A 81 2.48 0.19 11.75
C LEU A 81 2.97 -1.07 12.49
N PRO A 82 4.06 -1.70 12.03
CA PRO A 82 4.48 -3.01 12.52
C PRO A 82 4.96 -3.01 13.98
N GLN A 83 5.28 -1.85 14.57
CA GLN A 83 5.73 -1.74 15.96
C GLN A 83 4.67 -2.15 16.99
N PHE A 84 3.39 -1.98 16.69
CA PHE A 84 2.33 -2.39 17.63
C PHE A 84 2.07 -3.89 17.54
N PHE A 85 1.79 -4.38 16.36
CA PHE A 85 1.59 -5.78 16.03
C PHE A 85 1.77 -5.98 14.53
N HIS A 86 2.37 -7.07 14.13
CA HIS A 86 2.56 -7.41 12.72
C HIS A 86 2.57 -8.92 12.53
N GLY A 87 2.40 -9.34 11.29
CA GLY A 87 2.54 -10.73 10.90
C GLY A 87 2.90 -10.83 9.43
N LEU A 88 3.94 -11.59 9.14
CA LEU A 88 4.26 -12.02 7.79
C LEU A 88 4.26 -13.53 7.76
N LYS A 89 3.52 -14.11 6.85
CA LYS A 89 3.53 -15.53 6.58
C LYS A 89 3.43 -15.79 5.10
N TRP A 90 4.05 -16.84 4.67
CA TRP A 90 4.02 -17.27 3.29
C TRP A 90 3.99 -18.80 3.19
N ARG A 91 3.56 -19.31 2.05
CA ARG A 91 3.63 -20.73 1.71
C ARG A 91 3.72 -20.92 0.21
N ARG A 92 4.28 -22.03 -0.20
CA ARG A 92 4.12 -22.56 -1.54
C ARG A 92 2.78 -23.30 -1.65
N THR A 93 2.26 -23.41 -2.85
CA THR A 93 1.01 -24.12 -3.13
C THR A 93 1.05 -25.53 -2.56
N GLY A 94 0.07 -25.88 -1.73
CA GLY A 94 0.00 -27.17 -1.04
C GLY A 94 0.96 -27.37 0.13
N GLY A 95 1.87 -26.40 0.38
CA GLY A 95 2.85 -26.47 1.47
C GLY A 95 2.39 -25.87 2.79
N PRO A 96 3.14 -26.08 3.86
CA PRO A 96 2.87 -25.51 5.16
C PRO A 96 3.14 -24.00 5.18
N TRP A 97 2.49 -23.29 6.13
CA TRP A 97 2.77 -21.88 6.37
C TRP A 97 4.11 -21.69 7.09
N THR A 98 4.96 -20.86 6.52
CA THR A 98 6.16 -20.30 7.18
C THR A 98 5.81 -18.93 7.71
N ARG A 99 6.27 -18.60 8.93
CA ARG A 99 6.06 -17.29 9.57
C ARG A 99 7.40 -16.60 9.78
N GLU A 100 7.45 -15.33 9.39
CA GLU A 100 8.60 -14.47 9.62
C GLU A 100 8.36 -13.57 10.82
N LYS A 101 9.42 -13.31 11.60
CA LYS A 101 9.41 -12.39 12.73
C LYS A 101 10.35 -11.22 12.45
N PHE A 102 9.90 -10.03 12.74
CA PHE A 102 10.68 -8.79 12.58
C PHE A 102 10.76 -8.05 13.90
N PRO A 103 11.82 -7.23 14.10
CA PRO A 103 11.91 -6.33 15.25
C PRO A 103 10.72 -5.37 15.30
N LYS A 104 10.24 -5.06 16.50
CA LYS A 104 9.17 -4.09 16.75
C LYS A 104 9.70 -2.64 16.79
N LYS A 105 10.61 -2.30 15.90
CA LYS A 105 11.14 -0.95 15.80
C LYS A 105 10.12 -0.05 15.11
N PRO A 106 9.84 1.17 15.62
CA PRO A 106 8.90 2.09 14.99
C PRO A 106 9.29 2.43 13.57
N THR A 107 8.32 2.50 12.67
CA THR A 107 8.52 2.85 11.26
C THR A 107 9.23 4.19 11.10
N TYR A 108 8.86 5.18 11.93
CA TYR A 108 9.51 6.49 11.94
C TYR A 108 10.99 6.43 12.33
N ALA A 109 11.40 5.48 13.18
CA ALA A 109 12.82 5.32 13.50
C ALA A 109 13.63 4.86 12.28
N TYR A 110 13.10 3.90 11.51
CA TYR A 110 13.71 3.50 10.24
C TYR A 110 13.77 4.64 9.23
N GLN A 111 12.70 5.44 9.14
CA GLN A 111 12.65 6.59 8.24
C GLN A 111 13.68 7.64 8.61
N LEU A 112 13.81 7.98 9.89
CA LEU A 112 14.80 8.96 10.37
C LEU A 112 16.24 8.45 10.16
N GLU A 113 16.51 7.18 10.38
CA GLU A 113 17.82 6.59 10.12
C GLU A 113 18.17 6.64 8.62
N ALA A 114 17.23 6.24 7.76
CA ALA A 114 17.43 6.29 6.32
C ALA A 114 17.63 7.74 5.83
N PHE A 115 16.91 8.70 6.39
CA PHE A 115 17.09 10.12 6.09
C PHE A 115 18.47 10.63 6.54
N ARG A 116 18.86 10.31 7.80
CA ARG A 116 20.21 10.64 8.28
C ARG A 116 21.29 10.07 7.37
N ASP A 117 21.19 8.79 7.03
CA ASP A 117 22.16 8.10 6.18
C ASP A 117 22.24 8.73 4.78
N ALA A 118 21.11 9.18 4.24
CA ALA A 118 21.09 9.90 2.97
C ALA A 118 21.80 11.26 3.06
N VAL A 119 21.54 12.02 4.13
CA VAL A 119 22.12 13.37 4.30
C VAL A 119 23.61 13.32 4.67
N VAL A 120 23.99 12.41 5.56
CA VAL A 120 25.38 12.37 6.12
C VAL A 120 26.28 11.51 5.25
N ASP A 121 25.78 10.35 4.81
CA ASP A 121 26.59 9.33 4.13
C ASP A 121 26.33 9.26 2.61
N GLY A 122 25.40 10.07 2.08
CA GLY A 122 25.03 10.05 0.65
C GLY A 122 24.37 8.74 0.20
N LYS A 123 23.79 7.96 1.14
CA LYS A 123 23.14 6.69 0.80
C LYS A 123 21.81 6.92 0.06
N PRO A 124 21.38 5.98 -0.78
CA PRO A 124 20.09 6.07 -1.45
C PRO A 124 18.94 6.21 -0.45
N PHE A 125 17.99 7.12 -0.73
CA PHE A 125 16.79 7.33 0.06
C PHE A 125 15.56 6.94 -0.76
N ILE A 126 14.81 5.96 -0.28
CA ILE A 126 13.72 5.32 -1.04
C ILE A 126 12.49 6.24 -1.15
N THR A 127 12.18 6.99 -0.09
CA THR A 127 10.99 7.85 -0.02
C THR A 127 11.29 9.28 -0.50
N THR A 128 11.71 9.41 -1.73
CA THR A 128 12.01 10.72 -2.35
C THR A 128 10.74 11.49 -2.70
N THR A 129 10.89 12.80 -2.97
CA THR A 129 9.80 13.62 -3.51
C THR A 129 9.27 13.07 -4.85
N ALA A 130 10.13 12.53 -5.69
CA ALA A 130 9.73 11.89 -6.94
C ALA A 130 8.82 10.67 -6.69
N GLU A 131 9.14 9.84 -5.70
CA GLU A 131 8.28 8.72 -5.31
C GLU A 131 6.95 9.18 -4.70
N ALA A 132 6.94 10.27 -3.95
CA ALA A 132 5.71 10.88 -3.44
C ALA A 132 4.82 11.36 -4.59
N VAL A 133 5.40 12.02 -5.61
CA VAL A 133 4.67 12.47 -6.82
C VAL A 133 4.05 11.28 -7.55
N LYS A 134 4.81 10.23 -7.81
CA LYS A 134 4.29 9.01 -8.46
C LYS A 134 3.12 8.39 -7.67
N ASN A 135 3.26 8.31 -6.35
CA ASN A 135 2.19 7.78 -5.50
C ASN A 135 0.92 8.63 -5.59
N MET A 136 1.05 9.96 -5.59
CA MET A 136 -0.08 10.87 -5.74
C MET A 136 -0.71 10.82 -7.12
N GLN A 137 0.06 10.59 -8.19
CA GLN A 137 -0.47 10.38 -9.54
C GLN A 137 -1.43 9.19 -9.60
N VAL A 138 -1.11 8.10 -8.89
CA VAL A 138 -2.01 6.94 -8.79
C VAL A 138 -3.25 7.28 -7.95
N VAL A 139 -3.11 8.01 -6.83
CA VAL A 139 -4.25 8.51 -6.03
C VAL A 139 -5.20 9.32 -6.91
N ASP A 140 -4.67 10.24 -7.69
CA ASP A 140 -5.44 11.08 -8.61
C ASP A 140 -6.16 10.25 -9.69
N ALA A 141 -5.48 9.25 -10.25
CA ALA A 141 -6.08 8.34 -11.22
C ALA A 141 -7.25 7.55 -10.61
N VAL A 142 -7.12 7.12 -9.34
CA VAL A 142 -8.21 6.45 -8.61
C VAL A 142 -9.40 7.39 -8.41
N TYR A 143 -9.18 8.65 -8.03
CA TYR A 143 -10.27 9.63 -7.90
C TYR A 143 -10.98 9.83 -9.24
N ARG A 144 -10.24 10.05 -10.33
CA ARG A 144 -10.82 10.23 -11.69
C ARG A 144 -11.62 9.00 -12.12
N ALA A 145 -11.08 7.79 -11.90
CA ALA A 145 -11.76 6.55 -12.23
C ALA A 145 -13.04 6.32 -11.40
N ALA A 146 -13.11 6.90 -10.20
CA ALA A 146 -14.31 6.89 -9.35
C ALA A 146 -15.32 8.01 -9.69
N GLY A 147 -15.08 8.80 -10.73
CA GLY A 147 -15.91 9.95 -11.11
C GLY A 147 -15.79 11.14 -10.17
N MET A 148 -14.68 11.25 -9.43
CA MET A 148 -14.41 12.31 -8.47
C MET A 148 -13.25 13.21 -8.95
N SER A 149 -13.26 14.47 -8.55
CA SER A 149 -12.12 15.36 -8.78
C SER A 149 -10.96 15.01 -7.86
N PRO A 150 -9.71 14.97 -8.36
CA PRO A 150 -8.53 14.93 -7.51
C PRO A 150 -8.54 16.08 -6.52
N ARG A 151 -7.95 15.86 -5.36
CA ARG A 151 -7.77 16.88 -4.32
C ARG A 151 -6.32 17.33 -4.35
N GLY A 152 -6.07 18.47 -4.94
CA GLY A 152 -4.80 19.15 -4.94
C GLY A 152 -4.93 20.51 -4.31
#